data_98fec33b23b782026ba47cd910a8668e
#
_entry.id   98fec33b23b782026ba47cd910a8668e
#
_cell.length_a   1.000
_cell.length_b   1.000
_cell.length_c   1.000
_cell.angle_alpha   90.00
_cell.angle_beta   90.00
_cell.angle_gamma   90.00
#
_symmetry.space_group_name_H-M   'P 1'
#
loop_
_entity.id
_entity.type
_entity.pdbx_description
1 polymer ?
#
loop_
_entity_poly.entity_id
_entity_poly.type
_entity_poly.pdbx_seq_one_letter_code
_entity_poly.pdbx_strand_id
1 'polypeptide(L)'
;SHDTTKRALLCSTLAVFVLAALNGSIGKPFGLLQLDFAEEEKHWELFELGPFLLLGILSGILGAMVTLAVSKLARYRLSSKFGRVSEATAVTFMICLTQILLSILLGRCVQYDDEDDDPANTRKTFPRSIRVAMRCDVGNQEKSYNDLASLLLGSRDDNLKYLLSGRAKDATSILILSYSFLFQLFAIVFSAECALPAGLFLPTLTWGAMLGNIFSKVSEILFKTKLSGGAYALVGATAALAGVFRGSISLVVIILEGTGQ
;
A
#
# COMPACT_ATOMS: atom_id res chain seq x y z
N SER A 1 -3.06 30.35 -9.02
CA SER A 1 -3.09 29.17 -8.13
C SER A 1 -4.39 29.01 -7.34
N HIS A 2 -4.96 30.09 -6.77
CA HIS A 2 -6.19 30.03 -5.97
C HIS A 2 -7.42 29.55 -6.78
N ASP A 3 -7.54 29.95 -8.05
CA ASP A 3 -8.65 29.55 -8.94
C ASP A 3 -8.53 28.10 -9.42
N THR A 4 -7.31 27.58 -9.58
CA THR A 4 -7.07 26.17 -9.88
C THR A 4 -7.47 25.26 -8.72
N THR A 5 -7.21 25.66 -7.48
CA THR A 5 -7.61 24.92 -6.28
C THR A 5 -9.13 24.87 -6.13
N LYS A 6 -9.83 25.99 -6.34
CA LYS A 6 -11.30 26.04 -6.31
C LYS A 6 -11.92 25.13 -7.38
N ARG A 7 -11.40 25.17 -8.61
CA ARG A 7 -11.88 24.31 -9.70
C ARG A 7 -11.64 22.84 -9.42
N ALA A 8 -10.48 22.49 -8.89
CA ALA A 8 -10.16 21.11 -8.50
C ALA A 8 -11.10 20.62 -7.39
N LEU A 9 -11.39 21.47 -6.40
CA LEU A 9 -12.28 21.13 -5.29
C LEU A 9 -13.73 20.94 -5.78
N LEU A 10 -14.23 21.82 -6.66
CA LEU A 10 -15.55 21.67 -7.26
C LEU A 10 -15.66 20.41 -8.14
N CYS A 11 -14.64 20.12 -8.94
CA CYS A 11 -14.60 18.89 -9.75
C CYS A 11 -14.60 17.64 -8.89
N SER A 12 -13.79 17.60 -7.84
CA SER A 12 -13.72 16.43 -6.96
C SER A 12 -15.01 16.19 -6.19
N THR A 13 -15.63 17.24 -5.64
CA THR A 13 -16.91 17.13 -4.93
C THR A 13 -18.05 16.69 -5.85
N LEU A 14 -18.12 17.24 -7.06
CA LEU A 14 -19.10 16.81 -8.07
C LEU A 14 -18.89 15.35 -8.50
N ALA A 15 -17.65 14.95 -8.73
CA ALA A 15 -17.31 13.57 -9.10
C ALA A 15 -17.72 12.58 -8.01
N VAL A 16 -17.42 12.89 -6.75
CA VAL A 16 -17.80 12.06 -5.60
C VAL A 16 -19.32 11.98 -5.46
N PHE A 17 -20.02 13.10 -5.60
CA PHE A 17 -21.48 13.14 -5.53
C PHE A 17 -22.14 12.32 -6.64
N VAL A 18 -21.67 12.44 -7.88
CA VAL A 18 -22.17 11.67 -9.02
C VAL A 18 -21.92 10.17 -8.81
N LEU A 19 -20.74 9.80 -8.32
CA LEU A 19 -20.37 8.41 -8.05
C LEU A 19 -21.23 7.81 -6.94
N ALA A 20 -21.49 8.57 -5.87
CA ALA A 20 -22.40 8.18 -4.79
C ALA A 20 -23.84 8.01 -5.27
N ALA A 21 -24.31 8.89 -6.17
CA ALA A 21 -25.61 8.82 -6.78
C ALA A 21 -25.79 7.58 -7.66
N LEU A 22 -24.76 7.26 -8.48
CA LEU A 22 -24.76 6.10 -9.37
C LEU A 22 -24.69 4.77 -8.59
N ASN A 23 -23.95 4.72 -7.50
CA ASN A 23 -23.84 3.53 -6.65
C ASN A 23 -25.00 3.35 -5.66
N GLY A 24 -26.00 4.24 -5.66
CA GLY A 24 -27.14 4.16 -4.73
C GLY A 24 -26.76 4.30 -3.25
N SER A 25 -25.57 4.82 -2.95
CA SER A 25 -25.02 4.96 -1.59
C SER A 25 -25.17 6.37 -1.02
N ILE A 26 -26.15 7.13 -1.50
CA ILE A 26 -26.46 8.45 -0.95
C ILE A 26 -26.88 8.29 0.51
N GLY A 27 -26.09 8.84 1.42
CA GLY A 27 -26.36 8.78 2.87
C GLY A 27 -25.53 7.75 3.65
N LYS A 28 -24.66 6.96 3.00
CA LYS A 28 -23.65 6.17 3.69
C LYS A 28 -22.36 6.98 3.80
N PRO A 29 -21.62 6.88 4.92
CA PRO A 29 -20.35 7.58 5.04
C PRO A 29 -19.44 7.13 3.91
N PHE A 30 -18.99 8.08 3.10
CA PHE A 30 -18.11 7.86 1.95
C PHE A 30 -16.68 7.75 2.46
N GLY A 31 -16.38 6.69 3.21
CA GLY A 31 -15.01 6.37 3.59
C GLY A 31 -14.32 5.64 2.44
N LEU A 32 -13.43 6.32 1.71
CA LEU A 32 -12.54 5.68 0.73
C LEU A 32 -11.71 4.56 1.38
N LEU A 33 -11.50 4.67 2.67
CA LEU A 33 -10.80 3.74 3.54
C LEU A 33 -11.68 3.50 4.77
N GLN A 34 -12.72 2.67 4.66
CA GLN A 34 -13.27 2.04 5.87
C GLN A 34 -12.22 1.02 6.32
N LEU A 35 -11.35 1.49 7.21
CA LEU A 35 -10.37 0.64 7.89
C LEU A 35 -11.10 -0.02 9.04
N ASP A 36 -11.59 -1.23 8.84
CA ASP A 36 -11.96 -2.11 9.93
C ASP A 36 -10.66 -2.49 10.65
N PHE A 37 -10.24 -1.67 11.59
CA PHE A 37 -9.23 -2.08 12.56
C PHE A 37 -9.85 -3.24 13.32
N ALA A 38 -9.22 -4.42 13.25
CA ALA A 38 -9.58 -5.51 14.12
C ALA A 38 -9.55 -4.96 15.55
N GLU A 39 -10.69 -4.99 16.23
CA GLU A 39 -10.88 -4.57 17.62
C GLU A 39 -9.98 -5.41 18.56
N GLU A 40 -8.69 -5.24 18.48
CA GLU A 40 -7.82 -5.52 19.60
C GLU A 40 -7.63 -4.17 20.30
N GLU A 41 -8.51 -3.88 21.27
CA GLU A 41 -8.28 -2.89 22.32
C GLU A 41 -6.99 -3.23 23.07
N LYS A 42 -5.87 -2.91 22.45
CA LYS A 42 -4.60 -2.99 23.13
C LYS A 42 -4.30 -1.60 23.67
N HIS A 43 -4.35 -1.48 24.99
CA HIS A 43 -3.84 -0.31 25.69
C HIS A 43 -2.43 0.00 25.17
N TRP A 44 -2.26 1.20 24.66
CA TRP A 44 -0.96 1.72 24.22
C TRP A 44 0.00 1.76 25.40
N GLU A 45 1.08 1.02 25.32
CA GLU A 45 2.15 1.11 26.31
C GLU A 45 3.10 2.25 25.90
N LEU A 46 3.49 3.11 26.87
CA LEU A 46 4.45 4.20 26.65
C LEU A 46 5.77 3.75 26.00
N PHE A 47 6.10 2.48 26.15
CA PHE A 47 7.26 1.85 25.54
C PHE A 47 7.17 1.79 23.99
N GLU A 48 5.97 1.71 23.42
CA GLU A 48 5.75 1.65 21.97
C GLU A 48 6.07 2.98 21.26
N LEU A 49 6.14 4.08 22.01
CA LEU A 49 6.44 5.41 21.44
C LEU A 49 7.85 5.47 20.82
N GLY A 50 8.83 4.79 21.41
CA GLY A 50 10.19 4.72 20.88
C GLY A 50 10.28 4.09 19.49
N PRO A 51 9.79 2.86 19.31
CA PRO A 51 9.68 2.21 18.00
C PRO A 51 8.89 3.03 16.97
N PHE A 52 7.79 3.68 17.34
CA PHE A 52 7.03 4.53 16.41
C PHE A 52 7.82 5.74 15.92
N LEU A 53 8.55 6.41 16.84
CA LEU A 53 9.40 7.54 16.48
C LEU A 53 10.52 7.12 15.52
N LEU A 54 11.12 5.97 15.78
CA LEU A 54 12.18 5.41 14.92
C LEU A 54 11.64 5.04 13.54
N LEU A 55 10.46 4.41 13.47
CA LEU A 55 9.76 4.12 12.22
C LEU A 55 9.44 5.41 11.45
N GLY A 56 8.96 6.45 12.13
CA GLY A 56 8.69 7.75 11.55
C GLY A 56 9.91 8.39 10.90
N ILE A 57 11.06 8.36 11.59
CA ILE A 57 12.34 8.87 11.07
C ILE A 57 12.78 8.07 9.84
N LEU A 58 12.76 6.73 9.91
CA LEU A 58 13.14 5.87 8.78
C LEU A 58 12.26 6.08 7.56
N SER A 59 10.94 6.10 7.75
CA SER A 59 9.98 6.36 6.66
C SER A 59 10.16 7.76 6.06
N GLY A 60 10.42 8.77 6.89
CA GLY A 60 10.68 10.14 6.43
C GLY A 60 11.94 10.24 5.59
N ILE A 61 13.04 9.62 6.02
CA ILE A 61 14.30 9.57 5.26
C ILE A 61 14.11 8.85 3.92
N LEU A 62 13.43 7.69 3.93
CA LEU A 62 13.14 6.96 2.69
C LEU A 62 12.26 7.77 1.74
N GLY A 63 11.23 8.46 2.25
CA GLY A 63 10.38 9.35 1.46
C GLY A 63 11.18 10.48 0.80
N ALA A 64 12.11 11.09 1.54
CA ALA A 64 13.01 12.11 1.00
C ALA A 64 13.95 11.53 -0.06
N MET A 65 14.49 10.32 0.14
CA MET A 65 15.34 9.65 -0.85
C MET A 65 14.57 9.34 -2.14
N VAL A 66 13.33 8.85 -2.03
CA VAL A 66 12.46 8.60 -3.20
C VAL A 66 12.22 9.89 -3.97
N THR A 67 11.88 10.98 -3.29
CA THR A 67 11.65 12.30 -3.93
C THR A 67 12.93 12.81 -4.63
N LEU A 68 14.09 12.65 -4.02
CA LEU A 68 15.37 13.00 -4.63
C LEU A 68 15.70 12.12 -5.85
N ALA A 69 15.43 10.81 -5.77
CA ALA A 69 15.65 9.90 -6.89
C ALA A 69 14.73 10.25 -8.08
N VAL A 70 13.44 10.50 -7.82
CA VAL A 70 12.46 10.94 -8.83
C VAL A 70 12.91 12.25 -9.48
N SER A 71 13.31 13.25 -8.69
CA SER A 71 13.73 14.56 -9.21
C SER A 71 15.02 14.48 -10.03
N LYS A 72 15.95 13.59 -9.67
CA LYS A 72 17.14 13.33 -10.47
C LYS A 72 16.80 12.65 -11.78
N LEU A 73 15.94 11.62 -11.74
CA LEU A 73 15.55 10.88 -12.93
C LEU A 73 14.76 11.76 -13.91
N ALA A 74 13.93 12.68 -13.41
CA ALA A 74 13.18 13.64 -14.23
C ALA A 74 14.07 14.51 -15.11
N ARG A 75 15.32 14.80 -14.69
CA ARG A 75 16.28 15.59 -15.47
C ARG A 75 16.82 14.87 -16.70
N TYR A 76 16.84 13.53 -16.68
CA TYR A 76 17.35 12.71 -17.77
C TYR A 76 16.28 12.29 -18.77
N ARG A 77 15.01 12.68 -18.54
CA ARG A 77 13.88 12.26 -19.38
C ARG A 77 13.87 12.98 -20.74
N LEU A 78 13.37 12.26 -21.75
CA LEU A 78 13.31 12.70 -23.12
C LEU A 78 12.37 13.92 -23.29
N SER A 79 12.85 14.94 -23.99
CA SER A 79 12.10 16.18 -24.25
C SER A 79 11.09 16.04 -25.41
N SER A 80 11.32 15.13 -26.34
CA SER A 80 10.48 14.93 -27.54
C SER A 80 9.12 14.32 -27.18
N LYS A 81 8.05 14.78 -27.80
CA LYS A 81 6.68 14.25 -27.58
C LYS A 81 6.58 12.75 -27.85
N PHE A 82 7.15 12.30 -28.97
CA PHE A 82 7.17 10.89 -29.34
C PHE A 82 8.05 10.07 -28.39
N GLY A 83 9.20 10.60 -28.02
CA GLY A 83 10.13 9.96 -27.06
C GLY A 83 9.50 9.76 -25.69
N ARG A 84 8.69 10.72 -25.19
CA ARG A 84 8.00 10.60 -23.90
C ARG A 84 6.94 9.50 -23.89
N VAL A 85 6.20 9.33 -24.97
CA VAL A 85 5.22 8.23 -25.09
C VAL A 85 5.92 6.88 -25.14
N SER A 86 6.97 6.77 -25.96
CA SER A 86 7.79 5.56 -26.05
C SER A 86 8.44 5.20 -24.71
N GLU A 87 8.98 6.17 -23.99
CA GLU A 87 9.55 5.98 -22.66
C GLU A 87 8.50 5.47 -21.65
N ALA A 88 7.32 6.10 -21.61
CA ALA A 88 6.24 5.68 -20.72
C ALA A 88 5.77 4.24 -21.00
N THR A 89 5.64 3.88 -22.27
CA THR A 89 5.28 2.52 -22.68
C THR A 89 6.36 1.51 -22.29
N ALA A 90 7.64 1.84 -22.50
CA ALA A 90 8.76 0.97 -22.13
C ALA A 90 8.84 0.78 -20.61
N VAL A 91 8.71 1.84 -19.83
CA VAL A 91 8.72 1.79 -18.36
C VAL A 91 7.55 0.93 -17.83
N THR A 92 6.35 1.15 -18.35
CA THR A 92 5.17 0.35 -17.95
C THR A 92 5.37 -1.12 -18.27
N PHE A 93 5.86 -1.42 -19.48
CA PHE A 93 6.15 -2.79 -19.89
C PHE A 93 7.19 -3.46 -19.00
N MET A 94 8.28 -2.75 -18.67
CA MET A 94 9.33 -3.26 -17.78
C MET A 94 8.81 -3.49 -16.36
N ILE A 95 7.97 -2.61 -15.82
CA ILE A 95 7.36 -2.78 -14.50
C ILE A 95 6.45 -4.02 -14.50
N CYS A 96 5.56 -4.17 -15.48
CA CYS A 96 4.67 -5.32 -15.60
C CYS A 96 5.45 -6.63 -15.76
N LEU A 97 6.48 -6.64 -16.61
CA LEU A 97 7.33 -7.81 -16.82
C LEU A 97 8.06 -8.21 -15.52
N THR A 98 8.65 -7.24 -14.84
CA THR A 98 9.35 -7.48 -13.58
C THR A 98 8.40 -7.98 -12.49
N GLN A 99 7.18 -7.45 -12.44
CA GLN A 99 6.14 -7.85 -11.50
C GLN A 99 5.73 -9.32 -11.69
N ILE A 100 5.50 -9.72 -12.95
CA ILE A 100 5.15 -11.10 -13.31
C ILE A 100 6.34 -12.03 -13.03
N LEU A 101 7.53 -11.64 -13.46
CA LEU A 101 8.74 -12.46 -13.28
C LEU A 101 9.05 -12.68 -11.79
N LEU A 102 8.97 -11.62 -10.98
CA LEU A 102 9.19 -11.70 -9.54
C LEU A 102 8.17 -12.62 -8.86
N SER A 103 6.91 -12.53 -9.25
CA SER A 103 5.83 -13.38 -8.75
C SER A 103 6.03 -14.86 -9.09
N ILE A 104 6.60 -15.15 -10.27
CA ILE A 104 6.88 -16.53 -10.71
C ILE A 104 8.11 -17.11 -10.00
N LEU A 105 9.17 -16.29 -9.83
CA LEU A 105 10.45 -16.76 -9.30
C LEU A 105 10.46 -16.87 -7.77
N LEU A 106 9.88 -15.90 -7.08
CA LEU A 106 9.95 -15.76 -5.61
C LEU A 106 8.62 -16.03 -4.91
N GLY A 107 7.52 -16.10 -5.65
CA GLY A 107 6.20 -16.36 -5.09
C GLY A 107 6.08 -17.77 -4.53
N ARG A 108 5.41 -17.90 -3.37
CA ARG A 108 5.12 -19.16 -2.69
C ARG A 108 3.63 -19.45 -2.81
N CYS A 109 3.31 -20.72 -3.05
CA CYS A 109 1.92 -21.17 -3.04
C CYS A 109 1.50 -21.49 -1.61
N VAL A 110 0.41 -20.88 -1.18
CA VAL A 110 -0.23 -21.12 0.12
C VAL A 110 -1.59 -21.75 -0.14
N GLN A 111 -1.83 -22.88 0.52
CA GLN A 111 -3.12 -23.56 0.51
C GLN A 111 -4.08 -22.86 1.46
N TYR A 112 -5.37 -22.87 1.13
CA TYR A 112 -6.41 -22.36 1.99
C TYR A 112 -7.66 -23.24 1.94
N ASP A 113 -8.31 -23.38 3.08
CA ASP A 113 -9.59 -24.09 3.21
C ASP A 113 -10.77 -23.10 3.12
N ASP A 114 -11.96 -23.59 2.76
CA ASP A 114 -13.16 -22.76 2.69
C ASP A 114 -13.58 -22.21 4.06
N GLU A 115 -13.16 -22.83 5.16
CA GLU A 115 -13.37 -22.33 6.52
C GLU A 115 -12.52 -21.09 6.86
N ASP A 116 -11.49 -20.81 6.07
CA ASP A 116 -10.64 -19.62 6.23
C ASP A 116 -11.33 -18.33 5.74
N ASP A 117 -12.50 -18.42 5.11
CA ASP A 117 -13.30 -17.26 4.69
C ASP A 117 -14.17 -16.67 5.83
N ASP A 118 -14.25 -17.32 7.01
CA ASP A 118 -14.87 -16.76 8.21
C ASP A 118 -14.02 -15.61 8.78
N PRO A 119 -14.63 -14.45 9.11
CA PRO A 119 -13.90 -13.28 9.63
C PRO A 119 -13.12 -13.57 10.91
N ALA A 120 -13.47 -14.60 11.67
CA ALA A 120 -12.73 -15.01 12.86
C ALA A 120 -11.47 -15.82 12.55
N ASN A 121 -11.41 -16.52 11.42
CA ASN A 121 -10.30 -17.41 11.04
C ASN A 121 -9.35 -16.80 9.99
N THR A 122 -9.75 -15.69 9.35
CA THR A 122 -9.05 -14.98 8.25
C THR A 122 -7.72 -14.33 8.69
N ARG A 123 -7.23 -14.59 9.91
CA ARG A 123 -5.98 -13.99 10.40
C ARG A 123 -4.73 -14.54 9.73
N LYS A 124 -4.79 -15.73 9.12
CA LYS A 124 -3.63 -16.42 8.55
C LYS A 124 -3.56 -16.42 7.02
N THR A 125 -4.62 -16.01 6.35
CA THR A 125 -4.73 -16.06 4.89
C THR A 125 -5.11 -14.71 4.29
N PHE A 126 -4.83 -14.53 3.00
CA PHE A 126 -5.22 -13.34 2.26
C PHE A 126 -6.73 -13.28 2.06
N PRO A 127 -7.37 -12.09 2.10
CA PRO A 127 -8.76 -11.91 1.72
C PRO A 127 -9.02 -12.40 0.29
N ARG A 128 -10.20 -12.96 0.04
CA ARG A 128 -10.59 -13.52 -1.26
C ARG A 128 -10.44 -12.52 -2.41
N SER A 129 -10.68 -11.23 -2.15
CA SER A 129 -10.60 -10.14 -3.14
C SER A 129 -9.21 -9.92 -3.73
N ILE A 130 -8.14 -10.33 -3.05
CA ILE A 130 -6.76 -10.10 -3.47
C ILE A 130 -6.01 -11.39 -3.83
N ARG A 131 -6.62 -12.58 -3.64
CA ARG A 131 -5.96 -13.86 -3.96
C ARG A 131 -5.76 -14.00 -5.47
N VAL A 132 -4.52 -14.27 -5.88
CA VAL A 132 -4.15 -14.53 -7.26
C VAL A 132 -3.53 -15.92 -7.36
N ALA A 133 -4.18 -16.82 -8.11
CA ALA A 133 -3.78 -18.23 -8.25
C ALA A 133 -2.65 -18.46 -9.29
N MET A 134 -1.71 -17.52 -9.41
CA MET A 134 -0.66 -17.59 -10.42
C MET A 134 0.27 -18.78 -10.18
N ARG A 135 0.28 -19.77 -11.12
CA ARG A 135 1.11 -20.98 -11.11
C ARG A 135 0.85 -21.96 -9.95
N CYS A 136 -0.13 -21.73 -9.12
CA CYS A 136 -0.41 -22.57 -7.96
C CYS A 136 -1.52 -23.62 -8.21
N ASP A 137 -2.19 -23.58 -9.37
CA ASP A 137 -3.36 -24.40 -9.67
C ASP A 137 -3.02 -25.64 -10.55
N VAL A 138 -1.78 -26.09 -10.56
CA VAL A 138 -1.32 -27.20 -11.42
C VAL A 138 -1.40 -28.50 -10.65
N GLY A 139 -2.56 -29.16 -10.68
CA GLY A 139 -2.62 -30.61 -10.53
C GLY A 139 -3.29 -31.22 -9.30
N ASN A 140 -3.77 -30.47 -8.33
CA ASN A 140 -4.55 -30.99 -7.20
C ASN A 140 -5.76 -30.10 -6.90
N GLN A 141 -6.87 -30.72 -6.49
CA GLN A 141 -8.13 -30.07 -6.10
C GLN A 141 -8.01 -29.13 -4.88
N GLU A 142 -6.81 -28.85 -4.39
CA GLU A 142 -6.57 -27.97 -3.27
C GLU A 142 -6.48 -26.51 -3.76
N LYS A 143 -7.35 -25.67 -3.19
CA LYS A 143 -7.39 -24.25 -3.47
C LYS A 143 -6.10 -23.60 -2.95
N SER A 144 -5.30 -23.04 -3.84
CA SER A 144 -4.03 -22.40 -3.50
C SER A 144 -3.87 -21.05 -4.21
N TYR A 145 -3.17 -20.11 -3.56
CA TYR A 145 -2.86 -18.81 -4.12
C TYR A 145 -1.36 -18.48 -3.95
N ASN A 146 -0.88 -17.58 -4.80
CA ASN A 146 0.51 -17.12 -4.74
C ASN A 146 0.59 -15.83 -3.90
N ASP A 147 1.33 -15.87 -2.78
CA ASP A 147 1.47 -14.75 -1.83
C ASP A 147 1.98 -13.47 -2.50
N LEU A 148 3.10 -13.58 -3.23
CA LEU A 148 3.74 -12.43 -3.85
C LEU A 148 2.91 -11.87 -5.01
N ALA A 149 2.31 -12.76 -5.81
CA ALA A 149 1.41 -12.35 -6.89
C ALA A 149 0.19 -11.62 -6.33
N SER A 150 -0.36 -12.08 -5.22
CA SER A 150 -1.51 -11.43 -4.56
C SER A 150 -1.17 -10.01 -4.10
N LEU A 151 0.01 -9.77 -3.54
CA LEU A 151 0.45 -8.43 -3.14
C LEU A 151 0.80 -7.50 -4.31
N LEU A 152 1.35 -8.05 -5.40
CA LEU A 152 1.83 -7.23 -6.51
C LEU A 152 0.76 -7.01 -7.60
N LEU A 153 -0.07 -8.01 -7.89
CA LEU A 153 -1.06 -8.02 -8.98
C LEU A 153 -2.49 -7.85 -8.47
N GLY A 154 -2.74 -8.04 -7.18
CA GLY A 154 -4.05 -7.84 -6.57
C GLY A 154 -4.54 -6.39 -6.64
N SER A 155 -5.83 -6.18 -6.33
CA SER A 155 -6.42 -4.84 -6.23
C SER A 155 -5.62 -3.97 -5.25
N ARG A 156 -5.20 -2.79 -5.70
CA ARG A 156 -4.35 -1.89 -4.88
C ARG A 156 -5.08 -1.38 -3.63
N ASP A 157 -6.37 -1.11 -3.75
CA ASP A 157 -7.20 -0.62 -2.65
C ASP A 157 -7.39 -1.70 -1.58
N ASP A 158 -7.70 -2.92 -2.01
CA ASP A 158 -7.89 -4.05 -1.10
C ASP A 158 -6.56 -4.48 -0.46
N ASN A 159 -5.46 -4.43 -1.21
CA ASN A 159 -4.12 -4.66 -0.67
C ASN A 159 -3.75 -3.65 0.40
N LEU A 160 -4.07 -2.36 0.19
CA LEU A 160 -3.83 -1.33 1.20
C LEU A 160 -4.67 -1.57 2.45
N LYS A 161 -5.96 -1.88 2.31
CA LYS A 161 -6.84 -2.25 3.44
C LYS A 161 -6.29 -3.46 4.19
N TYR A 162 -5.85 -4.48 3.47
CA TYR A 162 -5.23 -5.67 4.07
C TYR A 162 -3.96 -5.33 4.86
N LEU A 163 -3.06 -4.51 4.30
CA LEU A 163 -1.83 -4.11 4.97
C LEU A 163 -2.11 -3.27 6.23
N LEU A 164 -3.11 -2.40 6.19
CA LEU A 164 -3.49 -1.53 7.31
C LEU A 164 -4.31 -2.26 8.38
N SER A 165 -5.01 -3.34 8.04
CA SER A 165 -5.79 -4.14 9.01
C SER A 165 -4.94 -4.91 10.02
N GLY A 166 -3.61 -4.87 9.91
CA GLY A 166 -2.69 -5.62 10.76
C GLY A 166 -2.61 -7.12 10.47
N ARG A 167 -3.51 -7.66 9.65
CA ARG A 167 -3.53 -9.09 9.25
C ARG A 167 -2.30 -9.50 8.45
N ALA A 168 -1.75 -8.56 7.66
CA ALA A 168 -0.55 -8.78 6.86
C ALA A 168 0.67 -9.19 7.69
N LYS A 169 0.73 -8.77 8.94
CA LYS A 169 1.78 -9.15 9.87
C LYS A 169 1.80 -10.67 10.08
N ASP A 170 0.68 -11.30 10.34
CA ASP A 170 0.62 -12.72 10.69
C ASP A 170 0.61 -13.63 9.46
N ALA A 171 -0.07 -13.23 8.39
CA ALA A 171 -0.28 -14.02 7.20
C ALA A 171 0.90 -14.00 6.21
N THR A 172 1.69 -12.91 6.16
CA THR A 172 2.73 -12.72 5.13
C THR A 172 4.13 -12.91 5.71
N SER A 173 5.01 -13.62 5.01
CA SER A 173 6.42 -13.77 5.40
C SER A 173 7.17 -12.43 5.29
N ILE A 174 8.14 -12.19 6.19
CA ILE A 174 9.02 -11.00 6.14
C ILE A 174 9.72 -10.86 4.79
N LEU A 175 10.16 -11.97 4.19
CA LEU A 175 10.85 -11.97 2.90
C LEU A 175 9.94 -11.47 1.77
N ILE A 176 8.70 -11.97 1.70
CA ILE A 176 7.73 -11.57 0.69
C ILE A 176 7.37 -10.09 0.83
N LEU A 177 7.17 -9.66 2.09
CA LEU A 177 6.89 -8.24 2.38
C LEU A 177 8.06 -7.33 1.99
N SER A 178 9.31 -7.77 2.23
CA SER A 178 10.53 -7.03 1.86
C SER A 178 10.71 -6.96 0.35
N TYR A 179 10.47 -8.05 -0.38
CA TYR A 179 10.52 -8.04 -1.85
C TYR A 179 9.45 -7.12 -2.45
N SER A 180 8.23 -7.20 -1.94
CA SER A 180 7.13 -6.31 -2.38
C SER A 180 7.44 -4.84 -2.11
N PHE A 181 8.00 -4.54 -0.93
CA PHE A 181 8.43 -3.21 -0.54
C PHE A 181 9.51 -2.64 -1.48
N LEU A 182 10.58 -3.40 -1.72
CA LEU A 182 11.67 -2.98 -2.63
C LEU A 182 11.16 -2.78 -4.05
N PHE A 183 10.34 -3.72 -4.54
CA PHE A 183 9.72 -3.59 -5.86
C PHE A 183 8.86 -2.34 -5.96
N GLN A 184 8.06 -2.04 -4.94
CA GLN A 184 7.17 -0.87 -4.94
C GLN A 184 7.96 0.45 -4.94
N LEU A 185 9.06 0.53 -4.17
CA LEU A 185 9.97 1.69 -4.20
C LEU A 185 10.57 1.89 -5.61
N PHE A 186 11.05 0.80 -6.22
CA PHE A 186 11.58 0.83 -7.57
C PHE A 186 10.51 1.30 -8.57
N ALA A 187 9.33 0.70 -8.54
CA ALA A 187 8.23 1.04 -9.43
C ALA A 187 7.83 2.52 -9.33
N ILE A 188 7.78 3.08 -8.11
CA ILE A 188 7.46 4.51 -7.91
C ILE A 188 8.52 5.40 -8.52
N VAL A 189 9.81 5.13 -8.28
CA VAL A 189 10.90 5.97 -8.81
C VAL A 189 10.88 6.02 -10.34
N PHE A 190 10.60 4.90 -10.99
CA PHE A 190 10.58 4.83 -12.46
C PHE A 190 9.28 5.33 -13.08
N SER A 191 8.13 5.11 -12.44
CA SER A 191 6.82 5.55 -12.95
C SER A 191 6.49 7.00 -12.66
N ALA A 192 7.05 7.57 -11.60
CA ALA A 192 6.84 8.97 -11.26
C ALA A 192 7.40 9.88 -12.36
N GLU A 193 6.71 10.99 -12.62
CA GLU A 193 7.11 11.97 -13.66
C GLU A 193 7.14 11.41 -15.11
N CYS A 194 6.61 10.18 -15.35
CA CYS A 194 6.34 9.71 -16.71
C CYS A 194 5.27 10.58 -17.38
N ALA A 195 5.21 10.55 -18.72
CA ALA A 195 4.21 11.29 -19.50
C ALA A 195 2.75 10.91 -19.17
N LEU A 196 2.54 9.83 -18.40
CA LEU A 196 1.24 9.41 -17.91
C LEU A 196 0.92 10.10 -16.57
N PRO A 197 -0.30 10.62 -16.38
CA PRO A 197 -0.73 11.15 -15.10
C PRO A 197 -0.89 9.98 -14.11
N ALA A 198 0.08 9.79 -13.23
CA ALA A 198 0.07 8.76 -12.20
C ALA A 198 -0.07 9.40 -10.82
N GLY A 199 -1.02 8.89 -10.02
CA GLY A 199 -1.16 9.28 -8.62
C GLY A 199 -0.07 8.64 -7.77
N LEU A 200 0.66 9.45 -7.01
CA LEU A 200 1.69 8.97 -6.09
C LEU A 200 1.15 8.64 -4.70
N PHE A 201 -0.10 9.01 -4.40
CA PHE A 201 -0.67 8.88 -3.07
C PHE A 201 -0.81 7.42 -2.61
N LEU A 202 -1.58 6.61 -3.34
CA LEU A 202 -1.81 5.19 -3.04
C LEU A 202 -0.52 4.36 -3.01
N PRO A 203 0.36 4.44 -4.01
CA PRO A 203 1.63 3.73 -3.97
C PRO A 203 2.50 4.09 -2.76
N THR A 204 2.49 5.38 -2.36
CA THR A 204 3.25 5.84 -1.19
C THR A 204 2.69 5.27 0.11
N LEU A 205 1.37 5.27 0.28
CA LEU A 205 0.73 4.62 1.43
C LEU A 205 1.05 3.13 1.48
N THR A 206 1.01 2.45 0.34
CA THR A 206 1.23 1.00 0.27
C THR A 206 2.64 0.61 0.71
N TRP A 207 3.70 1.26 0.18
CA TRP A 207 5.05 0.91 0.61
C TRP A 207 5.34 1.35 2.06
N GLY A 208 4.74 2.46 2.51
CA GLY A 208 4.82 2.87 3.92
C GLY A 208 4.17 1.88 4.86
N ALA A 209 2.98 1.35 4.51
CA ALA A 209 2.30 0.30 5.25
C ALA A 209 3.11 -1.02 5.28
N MET A 210 3.73 -1.40 4.16
CA MET A 210 4.62 -2.55 4.10
C MET A 210 5.81 -2.39 5.04
N LEU A 211 6.46 -1.22 5.03
CA LEU A 211 7.57 -0.91 5.94
C LEU A 211 7.12 -0.98 7.40
N GLY A 212 5.95 -0.44 7.73
CA GLY A 212 5.37 -0.53 9.07
C GLY A 212 5.16 -1.97 9.53
N ASN A 213 4.61 -2.84 8.66
CA ASN A 213 4.43 -4.27 8.96
C ASN A 213 5.77 -5.00 9.14
N ILE A 214 6.78 -4.71 8.30
CA ILE A 214 8.13 -5.28 8.44
C ILE A 214 8.71 -4.86 9.79
N PHE A 215 8.62 -3.58 10.11
CA PHE A 215 9.13 -3.02 11.36
C PHE A 215 8.44 -3.62 12.59
N SER A 216 7.12 -3.81 12.54
CA SER A 216 6.36 -4.48 13.60
C SER A 216 6.86 -5.90 13.85
N LYS A 217 7.09 -6.70 12.79
CA LYS A 217 7.65 -8.05 12.92
C LYS A 217 9.06 -8.05 13.52
N VAL A 218 9.92 -7.16 13.05
CA VAL A 218 11.30 -7.05 13.56
C VAL A 218 11.28 -6.63 15.03
N SER A 219 10.45 -5.67 15.39
CA SER A 219 10.29 -5.21 16.77
C SER A 219 9.74 -6.31 17.68
N GLU A 220 8.80 -7.13 17.20
CA GLU A 220 8.29 -8.27 17.95
C GLU A 220 9.37 -9.33 18.25
N ILE A 221 10.24 -9.61 17.28
CA ILE A 221 11.37 -10.51 17.47
C ILE A 221 12.36 -9.93 18.49
N LEU A 222 12.59 -8.61 18.45
CA LEU A 222 13.58 -7.95 19.30
C LEU A 222 13.08 -7.78 20.74
N PHE A 223 11.83 -7.35 20.92
CA PHE A 223 11.27 -7.01 22.23
C PHE A 223 10.43 -8.14 22.85
N LYS A 224 10.15 -9.22 22.09
CA LYS A 224 9.32 -10.37 22.51
C LYS A 224 7.92 -10.01 23.01
N THR A 225 7.40 -8.84 22.61
CA THR A 225 6.06 -8.35 22.92
C THR A 225 5.20 -8.41 21.67
N LYS A 226 3.93 -8.82 21.81
CA LYS A 226 2.98 -8.79 20.69
C LYS A 226 2.60 -7.32 20.42
N LEU A 227 2.98 -6.82 19.25
CA LEU A 227 2.73 -5.46 18.81
C LEU A 227 1.56 -5.40 17.81
N SER A 228 0.79 -4.34 17.82
CA SER A 228 -0.31 -4.15 16.87
C SER A 228 0.23 -3.86 15.46
N GLY A 229 0.17 -4.84 14.55
CA GLY A 229 0.63 -4.67 13.16
C GLY A 229 -0.08 -3.54 12.41
N GLY A 230 -1.37 -3.34 12.66
CA GLY A 230 -2.17 -2.28 12.02
C GLY A 230 -1.70 -0.87 12.40
N ALA A 231 -1.40 -0.63 13.68
CA ALA A 231 -0.90 0.66 14.15
C ALA A 231 0.47 0.99 13.53
N TYR A 232 1.39 0.03 13.49
CA TYR A 232 2.69 0.20 12.83
C TYR A 232 2.56 0.44 11.32
N ALA A 233 1.65 -0.27 10.65
CA ALA A 233 1.37 -0.06 9.24
C ALA A 233 0.82 1.34 8.98
N LEU A 234 -0.07 1.83 9.82
CA LEU A 234 -0.65 3.17 9.73
C LEU A 234 0.41 4.26 9.93
N VAL A 235 1.21 4.15 11.00
CA VAL A 235 2.31 5.10 11.28
C VAL A 235 3.34 5.09 10.15
N GLY A 236 3.71 3.91 9.63
CA GLY A 236 4.62 3.79 8.48
C GLY A 236 4.06 4.44 7.22
N ALA A 237 2.79 4.22 6.91
CA ALA A 237 2.11 4.80 5.76
C ALA A 237 2.04 6.34 5.84
N THR A 238 1.64 6.87 7.01
CA THR A 238 1.55 8.33 7.24
C THR A 238 2.90 9.01 7.18
N ALA A 239 3.91 8.43 7.82
CA ALA A 239 5.26 8.98 7.82
C ALA A 239 5.90 8.97 6.42
N ALA A 240 5.67 7.89 5.65
CA ALA A 240 6.10 7.80 4.26
C ALA A 240 5.46 8.89 3.39
N LEU A 241 4.16 9.07 3.55
CA LEU A 241 3.39 10.08 2.82
C LEU A 241 3.86 11.49 3.18
N ALA A 242 4.06 11.78 4.47
CA ALA A 242 4.59 13.06 4.93
C ALA A 242 5.99 13.33 4.38
N GLY A 243 6.86 12.31 4.31
CA GLY A 243 8.20 12.42 3.74
C GLY A 243 8.21 12.74 2.24
N VAL A 244 7.30 12.16 1.46
CA VAL A 244 7.20 12.38 0.01
C VAL A 244 6.54 13.72 -0.32
N PHE A 245 5.39 14.03 0.30
CA PHE A 245 4.59 15.22 -0.03
C PHE A 245 4.97 16.47 0.77
N ARG A 246 5.78 16.33 1.82
CA ARG A 246 6.20 17.44 2.71
C ARG A 246 5.04 18.24 3.32
N GLY A 247 3.86 17.63 3.43
CA GLY A 247 2.66 18.22 3.99
C GLY A 247 2.16 17.38 5.16
N SER A 248 2.52 17.74 6.41
CA SER A 248 2.22 16.89 7.57
C SER A 248 0.78 17.02 8.08
N ILE A 249 0.26 18.24 8.19
CA ILE A 249 -1.02 18.49 8.88
C ILE A 249 -2.21 17.96 8.09
N SER A 250 -2.30 18.25 6.79
CA SER A 250 -3.41 17.79 5.95
C SER A 250 -3.48 16.27 5.84
N LEU A 251 -2.31 15.61 5.86
CA LEU A 251 -2.22 14.15 5.76
C LEU A 251 -2.68 13.46 7.05
N VAL A 252 -2.32 14.02 8.20
CA VAL A 252 -2.80 13.51 9.50
C VAL A 252 -4.31 13.62 9.59
N VAL A 253 -4.89 14.76 9.17
CA VAL A 253 -6.35 14.94 9.16
C VAL A 253 -7.04 13.93 8.24
N ILE A 254 -6.54 13.74 7.02
CA ILE A 254 -7.13 12.77 6.06
C ILE A 254 -7.12 11.35 6.66
N ILE A 255 -6.06 10.98 7.36
CA ILE A 255 -5.95 9.65 7.94
C ILE A 255 -6.83 9.50 9.17
N LEU A 256 -6.89 10.50 10.07
CA LEU A 256 -7.80 10.51 11.20
C LEU A 256 -9.26 10.40 10.72
N GLU A 257 -9.62 11.14 9.70
CA GLU A 257 -10.97 11.08 9.11
C GLU A 257 -11.24 9.72 8.44
N GLY A 258 -10.24 9.15 7.76
CA GLY A 258 -10.31 7.82 7.15
C GLY A 258 -10.35 6.67 8.16
N THR A 259 -9.82 6.85 9.36
CA THR A 259 -9.84 5.85 10.45
C THR A 259 -11.08 5.95 11.35
N GLY A 260 -11.90 7.00 11.18
CA GLY A 260 -13.15 7.17 11.94
C GLY A 260 -12.95 7.51 13.42
N GLN A 261 -11.78 8.01 13.80
CA GLN A 261 -11.48 8.50 15.15
C GLN A 261 -11.71 10.01 15.28
#